data_51488f446f3ea552fb2e19ea2ce9ba4c
#
_entry.id   51488f446f3ea552fb2e19ea2ce9ba4c
#
_cell.length_a   1.000
_cell.length_b   1.000
_cell.length_c   1.000
_cell.angle_alpha   90.00
_cell.angle_beta   90.00
_cell.angle_gamma   90.00
#
_symmetry.space_group_name_H-M   'P 1'
#
loop_
_entity.id
_entity.type
_entity.pdbx_description
1 polymer ?
#
loop_
_entity_poly.entity_id
_entity_poly.type
_entity_poly.pdbx_seq_one_letter_code
_entity_poly.pdbx_strand_id
1 'polypeptide(L)'
;DAVLRRCAHLFNDRQFVFSAMNGYGHFEKLNEYFSKDRIYGGTALIGAYVYGPGDFNFTGGAHAKAMNLCSYADDPSEGVKAAEQVLFEDFKAATLNPTIVENFIGMCIAKIVFNSVLNTLCTMYQIRFGEFHAHPDARWLTEQLVDEAYGAAEAAGYELLGTRETEVETILHTAGVAHPLHYPSMYQDLTTGRPTEVDYINGY
;
A
#
# COMPACT_ATOMS: atom_id res chain seq x y z
N ASP A 1 3.94 11.99 -11.81
CA ASP A 1 3.59 12.88 -12.95
C ASP A 1 4.72 12.96 -14.00
N ALA A 2 5.99 13.20 -13.63
CA ALA A 2 7.10 13.33 -14.58
C ALA A 2 7.30 12.07 -15.46
N VAL A 3 7.11 10.88 -14.91
CA VAL A 3 7.18 9.61 -15.67
C VAL A 3 6.02 9.51 -16.64
N LEU A 4 4.80 9.80 -16.21
CA LEU A 4 3.60 9.72 -17.04
C LEU A 4 3.69 10.68 -18.24
N ARG A 5 4.11 11.93 -18.02
CA ARG A 5 4.33 12.89 -19.12
C ARG A 5 5.31 12.39 -20.19
N ARG A 6 6.33 11.65 -19.75
CA ARG A 6 7.36 11.12 -20.65
C ARG A 6 6.96 9.83 -21.36
N CYS A 7 6.12 9.00 -20.73
CA CYS A 7 5.89 7.63 -21.15
C CYS A 7 4.46 7.33 -21.60
N ALA A 8 3.44 8.16 -21.26
CA ALA A 8 2.06 7.87 -21.57
C ALA A 8 1.80 7.69 -23.08
N HIS A 9 2.51 8.41 -23.93
CA HIS A 9 2.42 8.29 -25.40
C HIS A 9 2.91 6.95 -25.96
N LEU A 10 3.61 6.14 -25.15
CA LEU A 10 4.08 4.81 -25.54
C LEU A 10 3.01 3.73 -25.36
N PHE A 11 1.92 4.06 -24.65
CA PHE A 11 0.83 3.14 -24.40
C PHE A 11 -0.23 3.23 -25.50
N ASN A 12 -0.69 2.07 -25.95
CA ASN A 12 -1.85 1.95 -26.83
C ASN A 12 -3.10 1.51 -26.04
N ASP A 13 -4.24 1.45 -26.70
CA ASP A 13 -5.54 1.16 -26.05
C ASP A 13 -5.68 -0.29 -25.54
N ARG A 14 -4.73 -1.17 -25.82
CA ARG A 14 -4.75 -2.56 -25.37
C ARG A 14 -3.91 -2.79 -24.11
N GLN A 15 -3.16 -1.78 -23.66
CA GLN A 15 -2.27 -1.90 -22.51
C GLN A 15 -2.94 -1.38 -21.24
N PHE A 16 -2.64 -2.03 -20.15
CA PHE A 16 -3.07 -1.67 -18.81
C PHE A 16 -1.91 -1.10 -18.02
N VAL A 17 -2.22 -0.35 -16.99
CA VAL A 17 -1.25 0.20 -16.04
C VAL A 17 -1.55 -0.38 -14.67
N PHE A 18 -0.53 -0.98 -14.05
CA PHE A 18 -0.60 -1.45 -12.68
C PHE A 18 0.26 -0.55 -11.77
N SER A 19 -0.32 -0.09 -10.65
CA SER A 19 0.40 0.69 -9.65
C SER A 19 0.34 0.00 -8.28
N ALA A 20 1.51 -0.25 -7.68
CA ALA A 20 1.67 -0.76 -6.32
C ALA A 20 2.37 0.27 -5.42
N MET A 21 2.25 1.55 -5.74
CA MET A 21 2.83 2.64 -4.95
C MET A 21 2.11 2.82 -3.62
N ASN A 22 2.85 3.21 -2.58
CA ASN A 22 2.24 3.64 -1.32
C ASN A 22 1.57 5.02 -1.46
N GLY A 23 0.69 5.35 -0.53
CA GLY A 23 0.01 6.64 -0.47
C GLY A 23 -1.24 6.71 -1.34
N TYR A 24 -1.82 7.91 -1.42
CA TYR A 24 -3.03 8.21 -2.17
C TYR A 24 -2.76 9.30 -3.22
N GLY A 25 -3.72 9.54 -4.13
CA GLY A 25 -3.60 10.58 -5.15
C GLY A 25 -2.90 10.17 -6.45
N HIS A 26 -2.18 9.05 -6.47
CA HIS A 26 -1.50 8.58 -7.68
C HIS A 26 -2.46 7.93 -8.70
N PHE A 27 -3.59 7.40 -8.28
CA PHE A 27 -4.61 6.83 -9.18
C PHE A 27 -5.37 7.92 -9.93
N GLU A 28 -5.65 9.03 -9.29
CA GLU A 28 -6.22 10.23 -9.91
C GLU A 28 -5.26 10.77 -10.98
N LYS A 29 -3.96 10.76 -10.69
CA LYS A 29 -2.94 11.14 -11.68
C LYS A 29 -2.82 10.15 -12.84
N LEU A 30 -2.96 8.86 -12.60
CA LEU A 30 -3.04 7.85 -13.67
C LEU A 30 -4.27 8.08 -14.52
N ASN A 31 -5.42 8.43 -13.91
CA ASN A 31 -6.67 8.67 -14.62
C ASN A 31 -6.67 9.92 -15.51
N GLU A 32 -5.72 10.84 -15.34
CA GLU A 32 -5.49 11.95 -16.29
C GLU A 32 -4.93 11.45 -17.64
N TYR A 33 -4.33 10.25 -17.68
CA TYR A 33 -3.66 9.67 -18.85
C TYR A 33 -4.32 8.40 -19.38
N PHE A 34 -5.00 7.66 -18.54
CA PHE A 34 -5.62 6.37 -18.85
C PHE A 34 -7.05 6.35 -18.32
N SER A 35 -7.97 5.72 -19.05
CA SER A 35 -9.32 5.47 -18.53
C SER A 35 -9.26 4.53 -17.30
N LYS A 36 -10.23 4.67 -16.40
CA LYS A 36 -10.32 3.84 -15.18
C LYS A 36 -10.26 2.34 -15.46
N ASP A 37 -10.87 1.89 -16.57
CA ASP A 37 -10.91 0.49 -17.00
C ASP A 37 -9.53 -0.09 -17.35
N ARG A 38 -8.54 0.76 -17.49
CA ARG A 38 -7.16 0.39 -17.82
C ARG A 38 -6.20 0.52 -16.64
N ILE A 39 -6.70 0.94 -15.49
CA ILE A 39 -5.89 1.15 -14.28
C ILE A 39 -6.20 0.04 -13.29
N TYR A 40 -5.14 -0.62 -12.84
CA TYR A 40 -5.19 -1.58 -11.75
C TYR A 40 -4.28 -1.10 -10.62
N GLY A 41 -4.72 -1.31 -9.41
CA GLY A 41 -3.97 -1.00 -8.23
C GLY A 41 -3.65 -2.22 -7.40
N GLY A 42 -2.64 -2.08 -6.57
CA GLY A 42 -2.30 -3.09 -5.60
C GLY A 42 -1.60 -2.51 -4.40
N THR A 43 -1.76 -3.18 -3.27
CA THR A 43 -0.95 -2.92 -2.08
C THR A 43 -0.01 -4.08 -1.86
N ALA A 44 1.28 -3.80 -1.82
CA ALA A 44 2.30 -4.81 -1.59
C ALA A 44 2.72 -4.83 -0.11
N LEU A 45 2.75 -6.03 0.48
CA LEU A 45 3.35 -6.30 1.78
C LEU A 45 4.69 -7.04 1.57
N ILE A 46 5.50 -6.47 0.70
CA ILE A 46 6.76 -7.05 0.23
C ILE A 46 7.89 -6.19 0.77
N GLY A 47 8.81 -6.80 1.51
CA GLY A 47 10.08 -6.17 1.86
C GLY A 47 11.11 -6.45 0.78
N ALA A 48 11.80 -5.41 0.30
CA ALA A 48 12.93 -5.56 -0.60
C ALA A 48 14.03 -4.55 -0.26
N TYR A 49 15.27 -4.99 -0.35
CA TYR A 49 16.45 -4.13 -0.23
C TYR A 49 17.20 -4.13 -1.55
N VAL A 50 17.54 -2.95 -2.03
CA VAL A 50 18.35 -2.76 -3.24
C VAL A 50 19.77 -2.46 -2.81
N TYR A 51 20.72 -3.31 -3.21
CA TYR A 51 22.16 -3.13 -2.96
C TYR A 51 22.88 -2.42 -4.11
N GLY A 52 22.31 -2.50 -5.31
CA GLY A 52 22.84 -1.88 -6.51
C GLY A 52 21.96 -2.14 -7.73
N PRO A 53 22.32 -1.65 -8.91
CA PRO A 53 21.58 -1.90 -10.14
C PRO A 53 21.52 -3.42 -10.43
N GLY A 54 20.29 -3.99 -10.41
CA GLY A 54 20.06 -5.41 -10.64
C GLY A 54 20.40 -6.32 -9.44
N ASP A 55 20.87 -5.76 -8.32
CA ASP A 55 21.19 -6.50 -7.10
C ASP A 55 20.21 -6.10 -5.99
N PHE A 56 19.32 -7.02 -5.61
CA PHE A 56 18.31 -6.79 -4.56
C PHE A 56 18.04 -8.08 -3.78
N ASN A 57 17.64 -7.92 -2.53
CA ASN A 57 17.15 -8.99 -1.67
C ASN A 57 15.66 -8.83 -1.41
N PHE A 58 14.92 -9.88 -1.62
CA PHE A 58 13.49 -9.96 -1.36
C PHE A 58 13.26 -10.60 0.01
N THR A 59 12.62 -9.88 0.91
CA THR A 59 12.37 -10.32 2.29
C THR A 59 10.91 -10.69 2.58
N GLY A 60 10.06 -10.66 1.56
CA GLY A 60 8.66 -11.09 1.65
C GLY A 60 8.58 -12.61 1.71
N GLY A 61 7.88 -13.15 2.71
CA GLY A 61 7.66 -14.59 2.81
C GLY A 61 6.78 -15.11 1.66
N ALA A 62 7.22 -16.17 1.01
CA ALA A 62 6.48 -16.86 -0.05
C ALA A 62 5.09 -17.42 0.41
N HIS A 63 4.76 -17.31 1.67
CA HIS A 63 3.55 -17.87 2.29
C HIS A 63 2.59 -16.81 2.84
N ALA A 64 2.97 -15.51 2.86
CA ALA A 64 2.08 -14.44 3.27
C ALA A 64 1.28 -13.92 2.07
N LYS A 65 0.10 -13.35 2.31
CA LYS A 65 -0.62 -12.55 1.31
C LYS A 65 0.25 -11.34 1.00
N ALA A 66 1.03 -11.42 -0.06
CA ALA A 66 2.07 -10.45 -0.34
C ALA A 66 1.55 -9.26 -1.17
N MET A 67 0.44 -9.44 -1.88
CA MET A 67 -0.09 -8.43 -2.78
C MET A 67 -1.62 -8.47 -2.83
N ASN A 68 -2.26 -7.34 -2.65
CA ASN A 68 -3.64 -7.15 -3.02
C ASN A 68 -3.71 -6.57 -4.43
N LEU A 69 -4.73 -6.95 -5.18
CA LEU A 69 -4.98 -6.54 -6.56
C LEU A 69 -6.43 -6.10 -6.69
N CYS A 70 -6.66 -4.98 -7.34
CA CYS A 70 -8.00 -4.47 -7.61
C CYS A 70 -8.02 -3.62 -8.88
N SER A 71 -9.10 -3.69 -9.66
CA SER A 71 -9.39 -2.73 -10.71
C SER A 71 -9.77 -1.36 -10.13
N TYR A 72 -9.37 -0.27 -10.80
CA TYR A 72 -9.82 1.09 -10.46
C TYR A 72 -11.15 1.47 -11.10
N ALA A 73 -11.72 0.61 -11.96
CA ALA A 73 -13.03 0.84 -12.56
C ALA A 73 -14.14 0.83 -11.50
N ASP A 74 -15.06 1.79 -11.58
CA ASP A 74 -16.20 1.87 -10.64
C ASP A 74 -17.19 0.70 -10.85
N ASP A 75 -17.37 0.23 -12.10
CA ASP A 75 -18.18 -0.93 -12.49
C ASP A 75 -17.41 -1.74 -13.52
N PRO A 76 -16.53 -2.66 -13.10
CA PRO A 76 -15.64 -3.37 -14.00
C PRO A 76 -16.40 -4.33 -14.92
N SER A 77 -16.26 -4.11 -16.23
CA SER A 77 -16.79 -4.99 -17.27
C SER A 77 -16.16 -6.39 -17.20
N GLU A 78 -16.77 -7.37 -17.88
CA GLU A 78 -16.20 -8.74 -17.97
C GLU A 78 -14.78 -8.74 -18.56
N GLY A 79 -14.48 -7.81 -19.50
CA GLY A 79 -13.13 -7.65 -20.05
C GLY A 79 -12.12 -7.14 -19.01
N VAL A 80 -12.53 -6.22 -18.15
CA VAL A 80 -11.70 -5.71 -17.03
C VAL A 80 -11.44 -6.80 -16.01
N LYS A 81 -12.47 -7.55 -15.63
CA LYS A 81 -12.34 -8.70 -14.70
C LYS A 81 -11.44 -9.81 -15.28
N ALA A 82 -11.57 -10.08 -16.57
CA ALA A 82 -10.70 -11.04 -17.24
C ALA A 82 -9.22 -10.62 -17.24
N ALA A 83 -8.94 -9.32 -17.44
CA ALA A 83 -7.57 -8.80 -17.36
C ALA A 83 -7.04 -8.82 -15.92
N GLU A 84 -7.87 -8.53 -14.93
CA GLU A 84 -7.52 -8.68 -13.51
C GLU A 84 -7.16 -10.12 -13.16
N GLN A 85 -7.91 -11.10 -13.68
CA GLN A 85 -7.61 -12.50 -13.48
C GLN A 85 -6.29 -12.92 -14.13
N VAL A 86 -5.95 -12.37 -15.29
CA VAL A 86 -4.62 -12.62 -15.93
C VAL A 86 -3.51 -12.09 -15.02
N LEU A 87 -3.61 -10.86 -14.50
CA LEU A 87 -2.64 -10.32 -13.56
C LEU A 87 -2.54 -11.17 -12.28
N PHE A 88 -3.66 -11.67 -11.77
CA PHE A 88 -3.69 -12.57 -10.62
C PHE A 88 -2.90 -13.83 -10.87
N GLU A 89 -3.12 -14.51 -12.00
CA GLU A 89 -2.39 -15.76 -12.34
C GLU A 89 -0.90 -15.49 -12.59
N ASP A 90 -0.55 -14.37 -13.21
CA ASP A 90 0.85 -13.98 -13.43
C ASP A 90 1.57 -13.72 -12.08
N PHE A 91 0.95 -12.99 -11.15
CA PHE A 91 1.51 -12.78 -9.83
C PHE A 91 1.61 -14.07 -9.01
N LYS A 92 0.62 -14.95 -9.13
CA LYS A 92 0.63 -16.26 -8.49
C LYS A 92 1.75 -17.15 -9.06
N ALA A 93 1.93 -17.14 -10.38
CA ALA A 93 3.04 -17.86 -11.03
C ALA A 93 4.41 -17.30 -10.59
N ALA A 94 4.49 -15.99 -10.33
CA ALA A 94 5.66 -15.34 -9.75
C ALA A 94 5.82 -15.54 -8.22
N THR A 95 4.99 -16.40 -7.59
CA THR A 95 5.01 -16.69 -6.14
C THR A 95 4.70 -15.50 -5.23
N LEU A 96 4.00 -14.49 -5.73
CA LEU A 96 3.65 -13.28 -4.96
C LEU A 96 2.38 -13.44 -4.10
N ASN A 97 1.71 -14.56 -4.15
CA ASN A 97 0.50 -14.90 -3.41
C ASN A 97 -0.55 -13.75 -3.42
N PRO A 98 -1.11 -13.41 -4.60
CA PRO A 98 -2.03 -12.31 -4.75
C PRO A 98 -3.40 -12.59 -4.14
N THR A 99 -4.15 -11.52 -3.82
CA THR A 99 -5.57 -11.57 -3.44
C THR A 99 -6.31 -10.49 -4.23
N ILE A 100 -7.36 -10.85 -4.95
CA ILE A 100 -8.26 -9.87 -5.56
C ILE A 100 -9.17 -9.29 -4.47
N VAL A 101 -9.26 -7.96 -4.43
CA VAL A 101 -10.07 -7.18 -3.49
C VAL A 101 -11.09 -6.38 -4.27
N GLU A 102 -12.36 -6.48 -3.94
CA GLU A 102 -13.44 -5.79 -4.66
C GLU A 102 -13.51 -4.29 -4.32
N ASN A 103 -13.18 -3.91 -3.09
CA ASN A 103 -13.19 -2.52 -2.63
C ASN A 103 -11.79 -1.89 -2.78
N PHE A 104 -11.56 -1.25 -3.93
CA PHE A 104 -10.29 -0.61 -4.24
C PHE A 104 -9.92 0.51 -3.24
N ILE A 105 -10.84 1.40 -2.95
CA ILE A 105 -10.61 2.55 -2.06
C ILE A 105 -10.36 2.06 -0.63
N GLY A 106 -11.18 1.14 -0.15
CA GLY A 106 -10.99 0.54 1.18
C GLY A 106 -9.63 -0.14 1.33
N MET A 107 -9.14 -0.79 0.27
CA MET A 107 -7.80 -1.37 0.23
C MET A 107 -6.71 -0.29 0.37
N CYS A 108 -6.83 0.81 -0.35
CA CYS A 108 -5.89 1.92 -0.28
C CYS A 108 -5.89 2.57 1.11
N ILE A 109 -7.08 2.81 1.67
CA ILE A 109 -7.24 3.40 3.00
C ILE A 109 -6.58 2.52 4.07
N ALA A 110 -6.86 1.22 4.10
CA ALA A 110 -6.26 0.30 5.06
C ALA A 110 -4.71 0.35 5.00
N LYS A 111 -4.15 0.40 3.80
CA LYS A 111 -2.68 0.52 3.64
C LYS A 111 -2.15 1.87 4.11
N ILE A 112 -2.88 2.96 3.86
CA ILE A 112 -2.49 4.30 4.32
C ILE A 112 -2.53 4.36 5.84
N VAL A 113 -3.60 3.89 6.47
CA VAL A 113 -3.74 3.86 7.92
C VAL A 113 -2.60 3.07 8.57
N PHE A 114 -2.32 1.87 8.07
CA PHE A 114 -1.18 1.07 8.51
C PHE A 114 0.14 1.84 8.42
N ASN A 115 0.40 2.50 7.29
CA ASN A 115 1.62 3.27 7.09
C ASN A 115 1.66 4.55 7.92
N SER A 116 0.54 5.24 8.11
CA SER A 116 0.47 6.46 8.93
C SER A 116 0.81 6.20 10.40
N VAL A 117 0.49 5.02 10.90
CA VAL A 117 0.90 4.58 12.24
C VAL A 117 2.35 4.10 12.24
N LEU A 118 2.63 2.99 11.59
CA LEU A 118 3.93 2.32 11.75
C LEU A 118 5.07 3.03 11.01
N ASN A 119 4.86 3.43 9.73
CA ASN A 119 5.93 4.09 9.00
C ASN A 119 6.28 5.43 9.62
N THR A 120 5.28 6.22 9.95
CA THR A 120 5.49 7.57 10.47
C THR A 120 6.06 7.56 11.87
N LEU A 121 5.41 6.88 12.82
CA LEU A 121 5.87 6.87 14.21
C LEU A 121 7.24 6.21 14.37
N CYS A 122 7.44 5.04 13.74
CA CYS A 122 8.73 4.36 13.83
C CYS A 122 9.87 5.15 13.14
N THR A 123 9.56 5.93 12.10
CA THR A 123 10.53 6.83 11.47
C THR A 123 10.85 8.03 12.36
N MET A 124 9.83 8.68 12.95
CA MET A 124 10.01 9.83 13.84
C MET A 124 10.88 9.47 15.06
N TYR A 125 10.63 8.32 15.65
CA TYR A 125 11.38 7.86 16.82
C TYR A 125 12.63 7.05 16.47
N GLN A 126 12.85 6.74 15.18
CA GLN A 126 13.96 5.94 14.67
C GLN A 126 14.06 4.54 15.34
N ILE A 127 12.91 3.92 15.52
CA ILE A 127 12.74 2.62 16.18
C ILE A 127 12.20 1.57 15.22
N ARG A 128 12.37 0.30 15.60
CA ARG A 128 11.75 -0.85 14.92
C ARG A 128 10.29 -1.00 15.32
N PHE A 129 9.55 -1.76 14.55
CA PHE A 129 8.15 -2.07 14.83
C PHE A 129 7.95 -2.72 16.21
N GLY A 130 8.80 -3.68 16.57
CA GLY A 130 8.72 -4.34 17.88
C GLY A 130 9.02 -3.41 19.06
N GLU A 131 9.90 -2.42 18.87
CA GLU A 131 10.18 -1.40 19.89
C GLU A 131 8.99 -0.46 20.09
N PHE A 132 8.30 -0.09 18.99
CA PHE A 132 7.03 0.62 19.06
C PHE A 132 5.97 -0.20 19.81
N HIS A 133 5.78 -1.49 19.42
CA HIS A 133 4.78 -2.36 20.04
C HIS A 133 5.03 -2.56 21.56
N ALA A 134 6.28 -2.60 21.98
CA ALA A 134 6.65 -2.75 23.40
C ALA A 134 6.39 -1.49 24.24
N HIS A 135 6.15 -0.34 23.61
CA HIS A 135 5.88 0.89 24.36
C HIS A 135 4.50 0.84 25.03
N PRO A 136 4.36 1.31 26.29
CA PRO A 136 3.08 1.29 27.01
C PRO A 136 1.94 1.98 26.27
N ASP A 137 2.23 3.07 25.56
CA ASP A 137 1.23 3.88 24.86
C ASP A 137 1.01 3.43 23.41
N ALA A 138 1.66 2.35 22.93
CA ALA A 138 1.56 1.92 21.54
C ALA A 138 0.11 1.66 21.09
N ARG A 139 -0.66 0.95 21.94
CA ARG A 139 -2.08 0.69 21.67
C ARG A 139 -2.88 1.98 21.60
N TRP A 140 -2.75 2.84 22.59
CA TRP A 140 -3.48 4.11 22.62
C TRP A 140 -3.17 4.99 21.41
N LEU A 141 -1.88 5.15 21.04
CA LEU A 141 -1.48 5.90 19.86
C LEU A 141 -2.07 5.29 18.57
N THR A 142 -2.05 3.96 18.45
CA THR A 142 -2.63 3.26 17.31
C THR A 142 -4.13 3.51 17.22
N GLU A 143 -4.85 3.39 18.32
CA GLU A 143 -6.30 3.63 18.40
C GLU A 143 -6.66 5.06 17.99
N GLN A 144 -5.92 6.07 18.46
CA GLN A 144 -6.18 7.46 18.12
C GLN A 144 -5.98 7.73 16.61
N LEU A 145 -4.89 7.24 16.03
CA LEU A 145 -4.59 7.46 14.61
C LEU A 145 -5.54 6.68 13.69
N VAL A 146 -5.91 5.47 14.08
CA VAL A 146 -6.92 4.68 13.35
C VAL A 146 -8.28 5.37 13.41
N ASP A 147 -8.68 5.87 14.58
CA ASP A 147 -9.98 6.55 14.75
C ASP A 147 -10.06 7.84 13.93
N GLU A 148 -9.00 8.64 13.92
CA GLU A 148 -8.89 9.85 13.11
C GLU A 148 -8.98 9.55 11.61
N ALA A 149 -8.20 8.59 11.12
CA ALA A 149 -8.15 8.24 9.71
C ALA A 149 -9.47 7.60 9.23
N TYR A 150 -10.06 6.71 10.03
CA TYR A 150 -11.35 6.09 9.72
C TYR A 150 -12.48 7.12 9.75
N GLY A 151 -12.47 8.03 10.73
CA GLY A 151 -13.43 9.12 10.80
C GLY A 151 -13.38 10.04 9.57
N ALA A 152 -12.19 10.37 9.09
CA ALA A 152 -12.01 11.13 7.86
C ALA A 152 -12.54 10.38 6.62
N ALA A 153 -12.23 9.10 6.50
CA ALA A 153 -12.70 8.26 5.39
C ALA A 153 -14.22 8.09 5.38
N GLU A 154 -14.85 7.86 6.53
CA GLU A 154 -16.30 7.78 6.69
C GLU A 154 -16.98 9.11 6.36
N ALA A 155 -16.42 10.24 6.81
CA ALA A 155 -16.92 11.56 6.47
C ALA A 155 -16.84 11.87 4.96
N ALA A 156 -15.86 11.30 4.28
CA ALA A 156 -15.74 11.35 2.83
C ALA A 156 -16.66 10.35 2.08
N GLY A 157 -17.40 9.51 2.81
CA GLY A 157 -18.33 8.52 2.24
C GLY A 157 -17.68 7.24 1.72
N TYR A 158 -16.44 6.95 2.12
CA TYR A 158 -15.75 5.74 1.69
C TYR A 158 -16.16 4.51 2.51
N GLU A 159 -16.31 3.40 1.81
CA GLU A 159 -16.51 2.09 2.43
C GLU A 159 -15.14 1.51 2.87
N LEU A 160 -15.05 1.13 4.14
CA LEU A 160 -13.85 0.57 4.73
C LEU A 160 -13.83 -0.96 4.64
N LEU A 161 -12.65 -1.58 4.60
CA LEU A 161 -12.49 -3.04 4.53
C LEU A 161 -12.73 -3.75 5.87
N GLY A 162 -12.65 -3.04 6.97
CA GLY A 162 -12.76 -3.61 8.31
C GLY A 162 -13.23 -2.59 9.33
N THR A 163 -13.17 -2.97 10.59
CA THR A 163 -13.49 -2.10 11.72
C THR A 163 -12.24 -1.48 12.30
N ARG A 164 -12.39 -0.38 13.06
CA ARG A 164 -11.29 0.24 13.82
C ARG A 164 -10.55 -0.78 14.69
N GLU A 165 -11.30 -1.63 15.37
CA GLU A 165 -10.74 -2.66 16.24
C GLU A 165 -9.89 -3.67 15.46
N THR A 166 -10.39 -4.19 14.33
CA THR A 166 -9.63 -5.14 13.50
C THR A 166 -8.39 -4.51 12.89
N GLU A 167 -8.43 -3.22 12.54
CA GLU A 167 -7.29 -2.49 12.02
C GLU A 167 -6.22 -2.30 13.11
N VAL A 168 -6.61 -1.86 14.30
CA VAL A 168 -5.70 -1.73 15.47
C VAL A 168 -5.01 -3.05 15.77
N GLU A 169 -5.76 -4.15 15.86
CA GLU A 169 -5.19 -5.47 16.11
C GLU A 169 -4.23 -5.92 15.01
N THR A 170 -4.55 -5.65 13.75
CA THR A 170 -3.69 -5.96 12.60
C THR A 170 -2.37 -5.21 12.68
N ILE A 171 -2.41 -3.91 12.98
CA ILE A 171 -1.22 -3.07 13.12
C ILE A 171 -0.35 -3.56 14.27
N LEU A 172 -0.93 -3.76 15.45
CA LEU A 172 -0.20 -4.19 16.64
C LEU A 172 0.36 -5.60 16.49
N HIS A 173 -0.41 -6.54 15.92
CA HIS A 173 0.09 -7.88 15.61
C HIS A 173 1.26 -7.84 14.62
N THR A 174 1.16 -7.01 13.59
CA THR A 174 2.25 -6.85 12.61
C THR A 174 3.50 -6.32 13.29
N ALA A 175 3.37 -5.33 14.15
CA ALA A 175 4.49 -4.72 14.83
C ALA A 175 5.14 -5.66 15.87
N GLY A 176 4.33 -6.37 16.65
CA GLY A 176 4.84 -7.18 17.76
C GLY A 176 5.20 -8.63 17.40
N VAL A 177 4.52 -9.19 16.39
CA VAL A 177 4.61 -10.63 16.08
C VAL A 177 5.16 -10.90 14.69
N ALA A 178 4.54 -10.32 13.66
CA ALA A 178 4.88 -10.66 12.29
C ALA A 178 6.24 -10.07 11.84
N HIS A 179 6.50 -8.81 12.18
CA HIS A 179 7.68 -8.09 11.71
C HIS A 179 8.37 -7.24 12.78
N PRO A 180 8.65 -7.76 14.00
CA PRO A 180 9.15 -6.94 15.13
C PRO A 180 10.53 -6.32 14.87
N LEU A 181 11.35 -6.92 14.04
CA LEU A 181 12.70 -6.42 13.72
C LEU A 181 12.74 -5.47 12.52
N HIS A 182 11.58 -5.18 11.93
CA HIS A 182 11.50 -4.36 10.72
C HIS A 182 11.66 -2.87 11.02
N TYR A 183 12.50 -2.19 10.24
CA TYR A 183 12.48 -0.74 10.08
C TYR A 183 11.61 -0.36 8.88
N PRO A 184 10.73 0.65 8.98
CA PRO A 184 9.89 1.04 7.86
C PRO A 184 10.69 1.58 6.66
N SER A 185 10.10 1.51 5.48
CA SER A 185 10.70 2.07 4.25
C SER A 185 10.97 3.57 4.39
N MET A 186 10.08 4.33 5.01
CA MET A 186 10.22 5.75 5.27
C MET A 186 11.47 6.06 6.13
N TYR A 187 11.81 5.20 7.11
CA TYR A 187 13.05 5.33 7.88
C TYR A 187 14.29 5.14 6.99
N GLN A 188 14.22 4.20 6.04
CA GLN A 188 15.31 3.97 5.10
C GLN A 188 15.51 5.18 4.17
N ASP A 189 14.43 5.83 3.73
CA ASP A 189 14.51 7.06 2.96
C ASP A 189 15.14 8.19 3.78
N LEU A 190 14.69 8.38 5.01
CA LEU A 190 15.25 9.39 5.92
C LEU A 190 16.77 9.20 6.14
N THR A 191 17.20 7.98 6.45
CA THR A 191 18.62 7.68 6.74
C THR A 191 19.53 7.76 5.52
N THR A 192 18.96 7.63 4.32
CA THR A 192 19.70 7.76 3.05
C THR A 192 19.57 9.15 2.43
N GLY A 193 18.92 10.11 3.12
CA GLY A 193 18.72 11.48 2.65
C GLY A 193 17.76 11.61 1.46
N ARG A 194 16.89 10.63 1.25
CA ARG A 194 15.83 10.70 0.23
C ARG A 194 14.58 11.37 0.80
N PRO A 195 13.77 12.05 -0.04
CA PRO A 195 12.46 12.51 0.35
C PRO A 195 11.59 11.35 0.82
N THR A 196 10.85 11.55 1.91
CA THR A 196 9.89 10.57 2.42
C THR A 196 8.53 10.69 1.74
N GLU A 197 7.68 9.68 1.88
CA GLU A 197 6.31 9.65 1.36
C GLU A 197 5.28 10.28 2.33
N VAL A 198 5.71 11.00 3.38
CA VAL A 198 4.83 11.51 4.44
C VAL A 198 3.70 12.38 3.91
N ASP A 199 3.95 13.21 2.88
CA ASP A 199 2.93 14.08 2.28
C ASP A 199 1.81 13.28 1.57
N TYR A 200 2.10 12.06 1.13
CA TYR A 200 1.14 11.17 0.46
C TYR A 200 0.51 10.13 1.38
N ILE A 201 0.98 10.03 2.62
CA ILE A 201 0.49 9.10 3.64
C ILE A 201 -0.29 9.87 4.69
N ASN A 202 0.35 10.81 5.40
CA ASN A 202 -0.26 11.58 6.49
C ASN A 202 -0.78 12.96 6.04
N GLY A 203 -0.27 13.48 4.93
CA GLY A 203 -0.61 14.82 4.42
C GLY A 203 -1.79 14.85 3.45
N TYR A 204 -2.33 13.71 3.07
CA TYR A 204 -3.47 13.60 2.16
C TYR A 204 -4.76 13.52 2.95
#